data_fbaf1f7839d96ba7c6e31834291b08d7
#
_entry.id   fbaf1f7839d96ba7c6e31834291b08d7
#
_cell.length_a   1.000
_cell.length_b   1.000
_cell.length_c   1.000
_cell.angle_alpha   90.00
_cell.angle_beta   90.00
_cell.angle_gamma   90.00
#
_symmetry.space_group_name_H-M   'P 1'
#
loop_
_entity.id
_entity.type
_entity.pdbx_description
1 polymer ?
#
loop_
_entity_poly.entity_id
_entity_poly.type
_entity_poly.pdbx_seq_one_letter_code
_entity_poly.pdbx_strand_id
1 'polypeptide(L)'
;KLKPTVILDTGCGTGYVTRALARRYPRAQRLALDIAESMVRHARHGFGWRRLLQRRPLHVCGDAEALPLAGASVDMIVSNLVLQWCDAQTAFAEFRRVLRPGGLAIFTTFGPDTLRELRTAWQTVDDRTHVHGFLDMHDLGDLLVRSGFAEPVMDVERFTLTYADVLGVLSDLKRLGAHNTARGRARGLTGKHQFARFRAAYEAMTRDGRIPATYEAV
;
A
#
# COMPACT_ATOMS: atom_id res chain seq x y z
N LYS A 1 -8.20 -24.28 9.38
CA LYS A 1 -7.97 -23.65 8.05
C LYS A 1 -9.17 -22.77 7.75
N LEU A 2 -8.97 -21.44 7.71
CA LEU A 2 -10.06 -20.48 7.48
C LEU A 2 -10.74 -20.74 6.12
N LYS A 3 -12.09 -20.75 6.13
CA LYS A 3 -12.91 -20.85 4.91
C LYS A 3 -13.80 -19.59 4.86
N PRO A 4 -13.26 -18.46 4.40
CA PRO A 4 -14.00 -17.21 4.43
C PRO A 4 -15.19 -17.28 3.46
N THR A 5 -16.33 -16.76 3.90
CA THR A 5 -17.54 -16.58 3.09
C THR A 5 -17.67 -15.17 2.55
N VAL A 6 -17.15 -14.19 3.30
CA VAL A 6 -17.09 -12.77 2.91
C VAL A 6 -15.66 -12.26 3.09
N ILE A 7 -15.09 -11.72 2.03
CA ILE A 7 -13.71 -11.16 2.01
C ILE A 7 -13.78 -9.70 1.57
N LEU A 8 -13.13 -8.82 2.33
CA LEU A 8 -12.90 -7.44 1.97
C LEU A 8 -11.47 -7.29 1.41
N ASP A 9 -11.36 -6.73 0.22
CA ASP A 9 -10.13 -6.23 -0.38
C ASP A 9 -10.18 -4.70 -0.27
N THR A 10 -9.47 -4.15 0.74
CA THR A 10 -9.45 -2.71 0.97
C THR A 10 -8.26 -2.07 0.29
N GLY A 11 -8.50 -0.95 -0.43
CA GLY A 11 -7.55 -0.35 -1.36
C GLY A 11 -7.34 -1.24 -2.58
N CYS A 12 -8.43 -1.71 -3.18
CA CYS A 12 -8.38 -2.70 -4.26
C CYS A 12 -7.65 -2.21 -5.52
N GLY A 13 -7.46 -0.91 -5.70
CA GLY A 13 -6.80 -0.30 -6.85
C GLY A 13 -7.39 -0.80 -8.16
N THR A 14 -6.55 -1.34 -9.03
CA THR A 14 -6.96 -1.93 -10.31
C THR A 14 -7.60 -3.32 -10.18
N GLY A 15 -7.80 -3.84 -8.97
CA GLY A 15 -8.44 -5.12 -8.69
C GLY A 15 -7.51 -6.33 -8.86
N TYR A 16 -6.19 -6.16 -8.77
CA TYR A 16 -5.23 -7.27 -8.89
C TYR A 16 -5.44 -8.30 -7.79
N VAL A 17 -5.46 -7.87 -6.52
CA VAL A 17 -5.70 -8.73 -5.35
C VAL A 17 -7.09 -9.33 -5.39
N THR A 18 -8.12 -8.52 -5.70
CA THR A 18 -9.51 -9.01 -5.85
C THR A 18 -9.60 -10.18 -6.82
N ARG A 19 -8.89 -10.12 -7.95
CA ARG A 19 -8.85 -11.21 -8.93
C ARG A 19 -8.11 -12.45 -8.42
N ALA A 20 -7.04 -12.27 -7.65
CA ALA A 20 -6.32 -13.36 -7.02
C ALA A 20 -7.20 -14.07 -5.98
N LEU A 21 -7.90 -13.31 -5.15
CA LEU A 21 -8.87 -13.81 -4.17
C LEU A 21 -10.02 -14.57 -4.84
N ALA A 22 -10.49 -14.10 -6.02
CA ALA A 22 -11.53 -14.79 -6.78
C ALA A 22 -11.10 -16.19 -7.24
N ARG A 23 -9.83 -16.36 -7.57
CA ARG A 23 -9.27 -17.68 -7.93
C ARG A 23 -9.10 -18.58 -6.71
N ARG A 24 -8.65 -17.99 -5.58
CA ARG A 24 -8.34 -18.74 -4.36
C ARG A 24 -9.58 -19.13 -3.56
N TYR A 25 -10.60 -18.26 -3.57
CA TYR A 25 -11.84 -18.40 -2.81
C TYR A 25 -13.07 -18.19 -3.73
N PRO A 26 -13.33 -19.09 -4.68
CA PRO A 26 -14.32 -18.87 -5.74
C PRO A 26 -15.76 -18.74 -5.20
N ARG A 27 -16.06 -19.35 -4.05
CA ARG A 27 -17.39 -19.32 -3.42
C ARG A 27 -17.61 -18.13 -2.49
N ALA A 28 -16.53 -17.45 -2.04
CA ALA A 28 -16.64 -16.32 -1.16
C ALA A 28 -17.25 -15.10 -1.89
N GLN A 29 -18.07 -14.31 -1.19
CA GLN A 29 -18.41 -12.96 -1.61
C GLN A 29 -17.20 -12.07 -1.40
N ARG A 30 -16.79 -11.33 -2.41
CA ARG A 30 -15.70 -10.36 -2.31
C ARG A 30 -16.27 -8.95 -2.40
N LEU A 31 -15.76 -8.09 -1.51
CA LEU A 31 -16.00 -6.67 -1.48
C LEU A 31 -14.68 -6.01 -1.89
N ALA A 32 -14.68 -5.26 -2.98
CA ALA A 32 -13.52 -4.53 -3.47
C ALA A 32 -13.74 -3.04 -3.18
N LEU A 33 -13.01 -2.50 -2.22
CA LEU A 33 -13.16 -1.13 -1.76
C LEU A 33 -11.93 -0.29 -2.11
N ASP A 34 -12.15 0.92 -2.60
CA ASP A 34 -11.09 1.91 -2.80
C ASP A 34 -11.66 3.32 -2.61
N ILE A 35 -10.85 4.24 -2.12
CA ILE A 35 -11.23 5.64 -1.96
C ILE A 35 -11.36 6.36 -3.30
N ALA A 36 -10.59 5.92 -4.31
CA ALA A 36 -10.58 6.50 -5.63
C ALA A 36 -11.66 5.85 -6.52
N GLU A 37 -12.71 6.58 -6.82
CA GLU A 37 -13.80 6.10 -7.68
C GLU A 37 -13.32 5.60 -9.05
N SER A 38 -12.30 6.24 -9.61
CA SER A 38 -11.67 5.83 -10.87
C SER A 38 -11.06 4.42 -10.79
N MET A 39 -10.44 4.06 -9.66
CA MET A 39 -9.89 2.73 -9.41
C MET A 39 -11.00 1.70 -9.27
N VAL A 40 -12.06 2.02 -8.50
CA VAL A 40 -13.24 1.16 -8.36
C VAL A 40 -13.88 0.86 -9.73
N ARG A 41 -14.03 1.87 -10.57
CA ARG A 41 -14.54 1.70 -11.94
C ARG A 41 -13.61 0.81 -12.78
N HIS A 42 -12.30 1.05 -12.72
CA HIS A 42 -11.32 0.24 -13.43
C HIS A 42 -11.34 -1.22 -12.98
N ALA A 43 -11.34 -1.48 -11.68
CA ALA A 43 -11.41 -2.82 -11.11
C ALA A 43 -12.67 -3.57 -11.59
N ARG A 44 -13.80 -2.89 -11.66
CA ARG A 44 -15.09 -3.45 -12.13
C ARG A 44 -15.01 -3.94 -13.58
N HIS A 45 -14.36 -3.20 -14.47
CA HIS A 45 -14.21 -3.57 -15.88
C HIS A 45 -13.25 -4.76 -16.08
N GLY A 46 -12.30 -4.98 -15.18
CA GLY A 46 -11.35 -6.09 -15.24
C GLY A 46 -11.94 -7.48 -14.98
N PHE A 47 -13.19 -7.57 -14.52
CA PHE A 47 -13.92 -8.83 -14.35
C PHE A 47 -14.75 -9.15 -15.59
N GLY A 48 -14.10 -9.78 -16.59
CA GLY A 48 -14.78 -10.22 -17.81
C GLY A 48 -15.88 -11.27 -17.54
N TRP A 49 -16.87 -11.33 -18.42
CA TRP A 49 -18.05 -12.19 -18.37
C TRP A 49 -17.80 -13.72 -18.47
N ARG A 50 -16.58 -14.13 -18.79
CA ARG A 50 -16.18 -15.56 -18.89
C ARG A 50 -16.16 -16.34 -17.57
N ARG A 51 -16.49 -15.74 -16.44
CA ARG A 51 -16.44 -16.40 -15.13
C ARG A 51 -17.84 -16.61 -14.53
N LEU A 52 -18.72 -17.25 -15.27
CA LEU A 52 -20.09 -17.57 -14.87
C LEU A 52 -20.22 -18.38 -13.56
N LEU A 53 -19.15 -19.09 -13.16
CA LEU A 53 -19.13 -19.91 -11.94
C LEU A 53 -18.61 -19.20 -10.68
N GLN A 54 -18.16 -17.95 -10.79
CA GLN A 54 -17.64 -17.18 -9.66
C GLN A 54 -18.62 -16.05 -9.29
N ARG A 55 -18.84 -15.85 -8.00
CA ARG A 55 -19.57 -14.67 -7.54
C ARG A 55 -18.81 -13.41 -7.99
N ARG A 56 -19.52 -12.47 -8.60
CA ARG A 56 -18.94 -11.17 -8.96
C ARG A 56 -18.61 -10.40 -7.70
N PRO A 57 -17.45 -9.73 -7.61
CA PRO A 57 -17.15 -8.85 -6.49
C PRO A 57 -18.12 -7.66 -6.50
N LEU A 58 -18.50 -7.23 -5.30
CA LEU A 58 -19.17 -5.93 -5.10
C LEU A 58 -18.06 -4.88 -5.01
N HIS A 59 -18.21 -3.81 -5.78
CA HIS A 59 -17.25 -2.72 -5.81
C HIS A 59 -17.85 -1.53 -5.06
N VAL A 60 -17.09 -1.00 -4.11
CA VAL A 60 -17.52 0.06 -3.18
C VAL A 60 -16.49 1.18 -3.22
N CYS A 61 -16.94 2.41 -3.41
CA CYS A 61 -16.11 3.58 -3.16
C CYS A 61 -16.23 3.94 -1.68
N GLY A 62 -15.10 3.95 -0.96
CA GLY A 62 -15.12 4.19 0.48
C GLY A 62 -13.70 4.33 1.05
N ASP A 63 -13.66 4.81 2.28
CA ASP A 63 -12.44 5.05 3.04
C ASP A 63 -12.12 3.84 3.92
N ALA A 64 -10.83 3.45 3.99
CA ALA A 64 -10.37 2.40 4.91
C ALA A 64 -10.44 2.83 6.38
N GLU A 65 -10.41 4.13 6.63
CA GLU A 65 -10.54 4.74 7.95
C GLU A 65 -12.00 4.91 8.41
N ALA A 66 -12.98 4.69 7.50
CA ALA A 66 -14.41 4.76 7.77
C ALA A 66 -15.17 3.78 6.86
N LEU A 67 -15.01 2.48 7.13
CA LEU A 67 -15.56 1.43 6.27
C LEU A 67 -17.09 1.45 6.25
N PRO A 68 -17.73 1.55 5.07
CA PRO A 68 -19.20 1.57 4.93
C PRO A 68 -19.78 0.15 5.08
N LEU A 69 -19.40 -0.55 6.11
CA LEU A 69 -19.77 -1.93 6.40
C LEU A 69 -20.25 -2.07 7.85
N ALA A 70 -21.20 -2.95 8.07
CA ALA A 70 -21.67 -3.28 9.41
C ALA A 70 -20.54 -3.96 10.22
N GLY A 71 -20.60 -3.82 11.54
CA GLY A 71 -19.71 -4.57 12.44
C GLY A 71 -19.89 -6.08 12.29
N ALA A 72 -18.83 -6.84 12.48
CA ALA A 72 -18.82 -8.31 12.41
C ALA A 72 -19.47 -8.86 11.12
N SER A 73 -19.18 -8.25 9.96
CA SER A 73 -19.79 -8.59 8.67
C SER A 73 -18.87 -9.35 7.72
N VAL A 74 -17.54 -9.30 7.94
CA VAL A 74 -16.55 -9.95 7.06
C VAL A 74 -15.73 -11.00 7.81
N ASP A 75 -15.30 -12.05 7.10
CA ASP A 75 -14.49 -13.13 7.68
C ASP A 75 -12.99 -12.90 7.47
N MET A 76 -12.64 -12.12 6.44
CA MET A 76 -11.25 -11.88 6.08
C MET A 76 -11.12 -10.49 5.45
N ILE A 77 -10.09 -9.76 5.85
CA ILE A 77 -9.65 -8.53 5.21
C ILE A 77 -8.30 -8.77 4.56
N VAL A 78 -8.13 -8.27 3.35
CA VAL A 78 -6.84 -8.17 2.66
C VAL A 78 -6.62 -6.71 2.30
N SER A 79 -5.46 -6.17 2.64
CA SER A 79 -5.06 -4.79 2.36
C SER A 79 -3.63 -4.79 1.82
N ASN A 80 -3.46 -4.47 0.55
CA ASN A 80 -2.13 -4.52 -0.06
C ASN A 80 -1.64 -3.12 -0.42
N LEU A 81 -0.61 -2.65 0.28
CA LEU A 81 0.03 -1.34 0.10
C LEU A 81 -0.98 -0.17 0.18
N VAL A 82 -1.78 -0.17 1.24
CA VAL A 82 -2.78 0.88 1.52
C VAL A 82 -2.45 1.66 2.78
N LEU A 83 -2.01 0.97 3.84
CA LEU A 83 -1.84 1.55 5.17
C LEU A 83 -0.87 2.72 5.23
N GLN A 84 0.09 2.79 4.30
CA GLN A 84 0.98 3.95 4.17
C GLN A 84 0.26 5.27 3.79
N TRP A 85 -0.99 5.20 3.35
CA TRP A 85 -1.83 6.35 2.98
C TRP A 85 -2.86 6.70 4.04
N CYS A 86 -2.98 5.86 5.08
CA CYS A 86 -3.99 5.95 6.13
C CYS A 86 -3.37 6.32 7.47
N ASP A 87 -4.22 6.79 8.39
CA ASP A 87 -3.94 6.67 9.81
C ASP A 87 -4.10 5.19 10.21
N ALA A 88 -2.98 4.50 10.45
CA ALA A 88 -2.97 3.07 10.68
C ALA A 88 -3.82 2.66 11.90
N GLN A 89 -3.85 3.49 12.96
CA GLN A 89 -4.64 3.21 14.15
C GLN A 89 -6.14 3.23 13.83
N THR A 90 -6.59 4.24 13.10
CA THR A 90 -8.00 4.35 12.67
C THR A 90 -8.39 3.22 11.73
N ALA A 91 -7.53 2.90 10.74
CA ALA A 91 -7.78 1.81 9.82
C ALA A 91 -7.87 0.45 10.54
N PHE A 92 -6.97 0.16 11.50
CA PHE A 92 -7.02 -1.08 12.29
C PHE A 92 -8.26 -1.15 13.19
N ALA A 93 -8.70 -0.03 13.76
CA ALA A 93 -9.96 0.01 14.53
C ALA A 93 -11.15 -0.36 13.65
N GLU A 94 -11.22 0.16 12.42
CA GLU A 94 -12.26 -0.18 11.45
C GLU A 94 -12.16 -1.65 10.99
N PHE A 95 -10.95 -2.16 10.72
CA PHE A 95 -10.75 -3.56 10.40
C PHE A 95 -11.25 -4.45 11.52
N ARG A 96 -10.90 -4.12 12.78
CA ARG A 96 -11.37 -4.88 13.95
C ARG A 96 -12.88 -4.82 14.12
N ARG A 97 -13.50 -3.66 13.84
CA ARG A 97 -14.95 -3.47 13.93
C ARG A 97 -15.71 -4.34 12.94
N VAL A 98 -15.27 -4.40 11.69
CA VAL A 98 -15.98 -5.12 10.63
C VAL A 98 -15.67 -6.60 10.57
N LEU A 99 -14.55 -7.05 11.14
CA LEU A 99 -14.18 -8.46 11.23
C LEU A 99 -15.08 -9.18 12.24
N ARG A 100 -15.56 -10.34 11.85
CA ARG A 100 -16.19 -11.30 12.76
C ARG A 100 -15.21 -11.80 13.81
N PRO A 101 -15.68 -12.24 14.99
CA PRO A 101 -14.84 -12.98 15.93
C PRO A 101 -14.14 -14.15 15.23
N GLY A 102 -12.81 -14.26 15.41
CA GLY A 102 -11.99 -15.27 14.73
C GLY A 102 -11.70 -14.98 13.25
N GLY A 103 -12.09 -13.80 12.75
CA GLY A 103 -11.74 -13.34 11.40
C GLY A 103 -10.25 -12.97 11.28
N LEU A 104 -9.74 -12.92 10.06
CA LEU A 104 -8.33 -12.71 9.73
C LEU A 104 -8.13 -11.40 8.99
N ALA A 105 -7.19 -10.55 9.44
CA ALA A 105 -6.65 -9.45 8.67
C ALA A 105 -5.27 -9.85 8.11
N ILE A 106 -5.06 -9.62 6.82
CA ILE A 106 -3.76 -9.75 6.15
C ILE A 106 -3.50 -8.42 5.45
N PHE A 107 -2.34 -7.84 5.68
CA PHE A 107 -1.97 -6.61 5.00
C PHE A 107 -0.51 -6.61 4.61
N THR A 108 -0.17 -5.72 3.69
CA THR A 108 1.20 -5.30 3.43
C THR A 108 1.26 -3.79 3.46
N THR A 109 2.38 -3.26 3.92
CA THR A 109 2.68 -1.83 3.90
C THR A 109 4.16 -1.62 3.63
N PHE A 110 4.57 -0.38 3.43
CA PHE A 110 5.98 -0.06 3.34
C PHE A 110 6.59 0.22 4.70
N GLY A 111 7.82 -0.26 4.89
CA GLY A 111 8.65 0.00 6.06
C GLY A 111 9.65 1.14 5.86
N PRO A 112 10.36 1.54 6.94
CA PRO A 112 11.20 2.73 6.98
C PRO A 112 12.37 2.73 6.00
N ASP A 113 12.87 1.57 5.57
CA ASP A 113 13.96 1.47 4.58
C ASP A 113 13.50 1.72 3.14
N THR A 114 12.18 1.86 2.91
CA THR A 114 11.66 2.14 1.56
C THR A 114 12.18 3.47 1.03
N LEU A 115 12.76 3.42 -0.19
CA LEU A 115 13.34 4.57 -0.90
C LEU A 115 14.42 5.31 -0.09
N ARG A 116 15.19 4.59 0.73
CA ARG A 116 16.26 5.17 1.55
C ARG A 116 17.30 5.90 0.70
N GLU A 117 17.63 5.40 -0.48
CA GLU A 117 18.58 6.04 -1.38
C GLU A 117 18.04 7.39 -1.88
N LEU A 118 16.77 7.44 -2.26
CA LEU A 118 16.08 8.67 -2.67
C LEU A 118 16.06 9.69 -1.52
N ARG A 119 15.73 9.24 -0.30
CA ARG A 119 15.71 10.06 0.91
C ARG A 119 17.10 10.63 1.22
N THR A 120 18.12 9.79 1.23
CA THR A 120 19.51 10.20 1.48
C THR A 120 20.00 11.20 0.45
N ALA A 121 19.70 10.99 -0.83
CA ALA A 121 20.08 11.93 -1.89
C ALA A 121 19.43 13.31 -1.69
N TRP A 122 18.15 13.38 -1.32
CA TRP A 122 17.48 14.64 -1.04
C TRP A 122 18.01 15.34 0.21
N GLN A 123 18.39 14.63 1.26
CA GLN A 123 19.01 15.20 2.47
C GLN A 123 20.29 15.97 2.19
N THR A 124 21.00 15.71 1.08
CA THR A 124 22.15 16.52 0.66
C THR A 124 21.75 17.87 0.07
N VAL A 125 20.49 18.06 -0.28
CA VAL A 125 19.98 19.25 -0.97
C VAL A 125 19.29 20.21 -0.03
N ASP A 126 18.37 19.69 0.78
CA ASP A 126 17.61 20.46 1.78
C ASP A 126 17.09 19.55 2.91
N ASP A 127 16.56 20.18 3.97
CA ASP A 127 16.01 19.48 5.15
C ASP A 127 14.50 19.17 5.02
N ARG A 128 13.95 19.23 3.82
CA ARG A 128 12.53 19.01 3.58
C ARG A 128 12.21 17.52 3.45
N THR A 129 10.97 17.16 3.76
CA THR A 129 10.50 15.79 3.58
C THR A 129 10.18 15.52 2.11
N HIS A 130 11.02 14.77 1.42
CA HIS A 130 10.83 14.36 0.03
C HIS A 130 10.27 12.95 -0.11
N VAL A 131 10.49 12.08 0.88
CA VAL A 131 9.97 10.73 0.96
C VAL A 131 9.14 10.62 2.23
N HIS A 132 7.95 10.04 2.13
CA HIS A 132 7.06 9.81 3.27
C HIS A 132 7.76 8.96 4.34
N GLY A 133 7.47 9.21 5.62
CA GLY A 133 7.88 8.33 6.71
C GLY A 133 6.93 7.14 6.78
N PHE A 134 7.48 5.95 6.94
CA PHE A 134 6.71 4.73 7.12
C PHE A 134 6.92 4.20 8.53
N LEU A 135 5.89 3.56 9.09
CA LEU A 135 5.97 2.88 10.38
C LEU A 135 6.86 1.65 10.28
N ASP A 136 7.58 1.36 11.33
CA ASP A 136 8.32 0.12 11.40
C ASP A 136 7.44 -1.07 11.80
N MET A 137 7.98 -2.26 11.69
CA MET A 137 7.30 -3.51 12.00
C MET A 137 6.83 -3.57 13.47
N HIS A 138 7.62 -3.04 14.41
CA HIS A 138 7.30 -3.09 15.84
C HIS A 138 6.16 -2.12 16.16
N ASP A 139 6.20 -0.90 15.63
CA ASP A 139 5.14 0.08 15.79
C ASP A 139 3.80 -0.44 15.22
N LEU A 140 3.85 -1.10 14.06
CA LEU A 140 2.67 -1.72 13.45
C LEU A 140 2.14 -2.88 14.30
N GLY A 141 3.02 -3.73 14.84
CA GLY A 141 2.66 -4.82 15.73
C GLY A 141 1.98 -4.32 17.00
N ASP A 142 2.54 -3.28 17.62
CA ASP A 142 1.99 -2.63 18.81
C ASP A 142 0.62 -1.99 18.54
N LEU A 143 0.47 -1.35 17.37
CA LEU A 143 -0.83 -0.80 16.96
C LEU A 143 -1.89 -1.89 16.79
N LEU A 144 -1.54 -3.04 16.20
CA LEU A 144 -2.44 -4.17 16.07
C LEU A 144 -2.92 -4.69 17.44
N VAL A 145 -1.99 -4.92 18.37
CA VAL A 145 -2.32 -5.35 19.72
C VAL A 145 -3.24 -4.35 20.41
N ARG A 146 -2.91 -3.05 20.34
CA ARG A 146 -3.74 -1.96 20.91
C ARG A 146 -5.13 -1.88 20.26
N SER A 147 -5.23 -2.23 18.99
CA SER A 147 -6.51 -2.28 18.26
C SER A 147 -7.32 -3.56 18.53
N GLY A 148 -6.83 -4.45 19.40
CA GLY A 148 -7.55 -5.65 19.83
C GLY A 148 -7.41 -6.85 18.87
N PHE A 149 -6.36 -6.89 18.06
CA PHE A 149 -5.99 -8.09 17.30
C PHE A 149 -5.19 -9.03 18.21
N ALA A 150 -5.49 -10.33 18.12
CA ALA A 150 -4.76 -11.36 18.81
C ALA A 150 -3.65 -11.93 17.90
N GLU A 151 -2.51 -12.23 18.50
CA GLU A 151 -1.41 -12.96 17.86
C GLU A 151 -0.97 -12.37 16.51
N PRO A 152 -0.61 -11.06 16.43
CA PRO A 152 -0.10 -10.50 15.18
C PRO A 152 1.22 -11.20 14.82
N VAL A 153 1.32 -11.62 13.56
CA VAL A 153 2.54 -12.18 13.00
C VAL A 153 3.03 -11.18 11.96
N MET A 154 4.23 -10.67 12.16
CA MET A 154 4.85 -9.67 11.30
C MET A 154 6.07 -10.28 10.60
N ASP A 155 6.28 -9.90 9.36
CA ASP A 155 7.44 -10.29 8.56
C ASP A 155 7.91 -9.09 7.74
N VAL A 156 9.19 -9.07 7.39
CA VAL A 156 9.81 -7.99 6.61
C VAL A 156 10.60 -8.58 5.45
N GLU A 157 10.28 -8.12 4.26
CA GLU A 157 11.03 -8.46 3.07
C GLU A 157 11.59 -7.20 2.39
N ARG A 158 12.86 -7.24 1.99
CA ARG A 158 13.54 -6.14 1.31
C ARG A 158 13.82 -6.49 -0.14
N PHE A 159 13.38 -5.61 -1.03
CA PHE A 159 13.63 -5.71 -2.46
C PHE A 159 14.43 -4.50 -2.93
N THR A 160 15.43 -4.72 -3.77
CA THR A 160 16.14 -3.62 -4.43
C THR A 160 15.88 -3.69 -5.93
N LEU A 161 15.09 -2.75 -6.42
CA LEU A 161 14.94 -2.53 -7.85
C LEU A 161 16.12 -1.73 -8.36
N THR A 162 16.53 -1.97 -9.60
CA THR A 162 17.65 -1.26 -10.22
C THR A 162 17.23 -0.61 -11.52
N TYR A 163 17.68 0.62 -11.74
CA TYR A 163 17.32 1.45 -12.89
C TYR A 163 18.57 1.87 -13.68
N ALA A 164 18.38 2.25 -14.93
CA ALA A 164 19.48 2.76 -15.76
C ALA A 164 19.96 4.14 -15.28
N ASP A 165 19.04 4.97 -14.80
CA ASP A 165 19.31 6.32 -14.32
C ASP A 165 18.29 6.76 -13.25
N VAL A 166 18.55 7.91 -12.63
CA VAL A 166 17.67 8.51 -11.61
C VAL A 166 16.30 8.89 -12.17
N LEU A 167 16.22 9.28 -13.44
CA LEU A 167 14.94 9.67 -14.07
C LEU A 167 14.03 8.45 -14.21
N GLY A 168 14.60 7.26 -14.44
CA GLY A 168 13.87 5.99 -14.43
C GLY A 168 13.17 5.75 -13.12
N VAL A 169 13.86 5.93 -11.98
CA VAL A 169 13.26 5.83 -10.64
C VAL A 169 12.09 6.80 -10.49
N LEU A 170 12.32 8.08 -10.79
CA LEU A 170 11.30 9.13 -10.63
C LEU A 170 10.09 8.91 -11.53
N SER A 171 10.33 8.45 -12.77
CA SER A 171 9.27 8.13 -13.74
C SER A 171 8.40 6.98 -13.24
N ASP A 172 9.01 5.94 -12.68
CA ASP A 172 8.29 4.77 -12.16
C ASP A 172 7.44 5.14 -10.95
N LEU A 173 8.00 5.87 -9.99
CA LEU A 173 7.25 6.40 -8.84
C LEU A 173 6.05 7.26 -9.28
N LYS A 174 6.24 8.12 -10.29
CA LYS A 174 5.16 8.93 -10.85
C LYS A 174 4.05 8.06 -11.47
N ARG A 175 4.43 7.02 -12.21
CA ARG A 175 3.47 6.08 -12.84
C ARG A 175 2.68 5.26 -11.81
N LEU A 176 3.31 4.93 -10.68
CA LEU A 176 2.67 4.26 -9.56
C LEU A 176 1.76 5.19 -8.75
N GLY A 177 1.74 6.50 -9.05
CA GLY A 177 0.99 7.48 -8.27
C GLY A 177 1.60 7.76 -6.90
N ALA A 178 2.85 7.35 -6.66
CA ALA A 178 3.57 7.58 -5.42
C ALA A 178 3.99 9.04 -5.26
N HIS A 179 3.02 9.91 -4.99
CA HIS A 179 3.25 11.32 -4.72
C HIS A 179 3.57 11.54 -3.25
N ASN A 180 4.49 12.47 -2.98
CA ASN A 180 4.76 12.91 -1.62
C ASN A 180 3.56 13.69 -1.07
N THR A 181 2.84 13.11 -0.12
CA THR A 181 1.69 13.71 0.57
C THR A 181 2.06 14.31 1.93
N ALA A 182 3.33 14.26 2.34
CA ALA A 182 3.78 14.75 3.65
C ALA A 182 3.44 16.23 3.86
N ARG A 183 3.03 16.57 5.07
CA ARG A 183 2.70 17.97 5.45
C ARG A 183 3.88 18.95 5.30
N GLY A 184 5.12 18.47 5.41
CA GLY A 184 6.37 19.23 5.24
C GLY A 184 6.91 19.29 3.81
N ARG A 185 6.18 18.83 2.80
CA ARG A 185 6.65 18.78 1.40
C ARG A 185 6.92 20.17 0.83
N ALA A 186 7.88 20.26 -0.08
CA ALA A 186 8.09 21.45 -0.88
C ALA A 186 6.85 21.75 -1.75
N ARG A 187 6.36 23.01 -1.70
CA ARG A 187 5.23 23.48 -2.51
C ARG A 187 5.66 24.22 -3.77
N GLY A 188 6.97 24.44 -3.96
CA GLY A 188 7.55 25.15 -5.11
C GLY A 188 8.21 24.22 -6.11
N LEU A 189 8.59 24.78 -7.26
CA LEU A 189 9.39 24.08 -8.25
C LEU A 189 10.81 23.85 -7.71
N THR A 190 11.33 22.65 -7.90
CA THR A 190 12.74 22.36 -7.61
C THR A 190 13.62 23.09 -8.61
N GLY A 191 14.53 23.93 -8.13
CA GLY A 191 15.48 24.65 -8.97
C GLY A 191 16.45 23.71 -9.70
N LYS A 192 16.93 24.12 -10.88
CA LYS A 192 17.87 23.30 -11.67
C LYS A 192 19.11 22.87 -10.88
N HIS A 193 19.67 23.77 -10.05
CA HIS A 193 20.83 23.48 -9.21
C HIS A 193 20.51 22.45 -8.10
N GLN A 194 19.36 22.57 -7.46
CA GLN A 194 18.93 21.60 -6.46
C GLN A 194 18.75 20.22 -7.07
N PHE A 195 18.09 20.15 -8.23
CA PHE A 195 17.90 18.90 -8.93
C PHE A 195 19.23 18.26 -9.39
N ALA A 196 20.18 19.08 -9.86
CA ALA A 196 21.50 18.59 -10.25
C ALA A 196 22.27 18.01 -9.04
N ARG A 197 22.23 18.69 -7.88
CA ARG A 197 22.82 18.17 -6.63
C ARG A 197 22.17 16.85 -6.19
N PHE A 198 20.86 16.80 -6.17
CA PHE A 198 20.11 15.58 -5.87
C PHE A 198 20.52 14.43 -6.79
N ARG A 199 20.54 14.70 -8.10
CA ARG A 199 20.91 13.71 -9.11
C ARG A 199 22.32 13.18 -8.89
N ALA A 200 23.30 14.07 -8.70
CA ALA A 200 24.69 13.68 -8.44
C ALA A 200 24.83 12.84 -7.17
N ALA A 201 24.13 13.23 -6.09
CA ALA A 201 24.12 12.47 -4.83
C ALA A 201 23.50 11.08 -4.98
N TYR A 202 22.45 10.94 -5.78
CA TYR A 202 21.83 9.65 -6.03
C TYR A 202 22.70 8.77 -6.95
N GLU A 203 23.28 9.36 -8.02
CA GLU A 203 24.19 8.68 -8.93
C GLU A 203 25.45 8.16 -8.22
N ALA A 204 25.91 8.83 -7.16
CA ALA A 204 27.01 8.37 -6.32
C ALA A 204 26.70 7.03 -5.59
N MET A 205 25.43 6.65 -5.46
CA MET A 205 24.99 5.38 -4.87
C MET A 205 24.88 4.24 -5.89
N THR A 206 25.30 4.47 -7.14
CA THR A 206 25.28 3.47 -8.21
C THR A 206 26.01 2.19 -7.79
N ARG A 207 25.38 1.04 -8.07
CA ARG A 207 25.98 -0.29 -7.86
C ARG A 207 25.94 -1.05 -9.19
N ASP A 208 27.06 -1.60 -9.58
CA ASP A 208 27.20 -2.35 -10.85
C ASP A 208 26.63 -1.58 -12.08
N GLY A 209 26.89 -0.27 -12.13
CA GLY A 209 26.42 0.60 -13.19
C GLY A 209 24.92 0.89 -13.18
N ARG A 210 24.19 0.56 -12.08
CA ARG A 210 22.76 0.76 -11.98
C ARG A 210 22.39 1.54 -10.71
N ILE A 211 21.31 2.31 -10.81
CA ILE A 211 20.75 3.11 -9.71
C ILE A 211 19.85 2.20 -8.87
N PRO A 212 20.13 2.01 -7.57
CA PRO A 212 19.29 1.23 -6.69
C PRO A 212 18.10 2.02 -6.16
N ALA A 213 16.97 1.36 -5.97
CA ALA A 213 15.83 1.84 -5.18
C ALA A 213 15.35 0.69 -4.28
N THR A 214 15.56 0.83 -2.99
CA THR A 214 15.18 -0.19 -2.00
C THR A 214 13.73 -0.01 -1.60
N TYR A 215 13.02 -1.11 -1.49
CA TYR A 215 11.67 -1.20 -0.92
C TYR A 215 11.69 -2.21 0.22
N GLU A 216 11.14 -1.83 1.35
CA GLU A 216 10.88 -2.69 2.48
C GLU A 216 9.39 -2.93 2.57
N ALA A 217 8.97 -4.19 2.47
CA ALA A 217 7.58 -4.59 2.66
C ALA A 217 7.45 -5.23 4.06
N VAL A 218 6.45 -4.77 4.79
CA VAL A 218 6.04 -5.31 6.10
C VAL A 218 4.70 -5.99 5.94
#